data_cbb603b4aaac0525a2181adeac8b962f
#
_entry.id   cbb603b4aaac0525a2181adeac8b962f
#
_cell.length_a   1.000
_cell.length_b   1.000
_cell.length_c   1.000
_cell.angle_alpha   90.00
_cell.angle_beta   90.00
_cell.angle_gamma   90.00
#
_symmetry.space_group_name_H-M   'P 1'
#
loop_
_entity.id
_entity.type
_entity.pdbx_description
1 polymer ?
#
loop_
_entity_poly.entity_id
_entity_poly.type
_entity_poly.pdbx_seq_one_letter_code
_entity_poly.pdbx_strand_id
1 'polypeptide(L)'
;SECLKAMKEMGVEVEKHHHEVAPSQHELGTLFNTIVNQGDNMQIYKYAVHQVANSFGKTATFMPKPVKGDNGSGMHVHQSIWKNKKPLFAGDKYAGLSDTCLYYIGGIIKHARALNAFTNASTNSYKRLIPGFEAPVLLAYSSRNRSASCRIPFTTSKNGKRVEVRFPDSSGNPYLTFAAMLMAGLDGIKNKIDPGKSFDKDLYALSEKQVKKVPTVCGSLREAMEALDKDRSFLTQGNVFT
;
A
#
# COMPACT_ATOMS: atom_id res chain seq x y z
N SER A 1 -2.98 -13.42 20.64
CA SER A 1 -4.45 -13.19 20.70
C SER A 1 -5.18 -14.34 20.01
N GLU A 2 -6.47 -14.50 20.28
CA GLU A 2 -7.29 -15.56 19.66
C GLU A 2 -7.38 -15.40 18.13
N CYS A 3 -7.39 -14.16 17.61
CA CYS A 3 -7.31 -13.92 16.17
C CYS A 3 -6.05 -14.56 15.55
N LEU A 4 -4.89 -14.45 16.22
CA LEU A 4 -3.65 -15.04 15.69
C LEU A 4 -3.69 -16.55 15.67
N LYS A 5 -4.29 -17.18 16.70
CA LYS A 5 -4.47 -18.63 16.76
C LYS A 5 -5.37 -19.10 15.61
N ALA A 6 -6.55 -18.50 15.48
CA ALA A 6 -7.50 -18.82 14.41
C ALA A 6 -6.87 -18.64 13.02
N MET A 7 -6.17 -17.54 12.76
CA MET A 7 -5.49 -17.31 11.49
C MET A 7 -4.43 -18.38 11.19
N LYS A 8 -3.62 -18.74 12.20
CA LYS A 8 -2.60 -19.79 12.06
C LYS A 8 -3.23 -21.15 11.73
N GLU A 9 -4.33 -21.52 12.41
CA GLU A 9 -5.09 -22.74 12.14
C GLU A 9 -5.69 -22.75 10.73
N MET A 10 -6.03 -21.57 10.19
CA MET A 10 -6.51 -21.38 8.82
C MET A 10 -5.37 -21.25 7.79
N GLY A 11 -4.10 -21.44 8.19
CA GLY A 11 -2.95 -21.44 7.30
C GLY A 11 -2.37 -20.06 7.00
N VAL A 12 -2.81 -18.99 7.69
CA VAL A 12 -2.25 -17.64 7.54
C VAL A 12 -1.14 -17.42 8.56
N GLU A 13 0.08 -17.24 8.07
CA GLU A 13 1.23 -16.95 8.92
C GLU A 13 1.31 -15.44 9.24
N VAL A 14 1.36 -15.13 10.53
CA VAL A 14 1.45 -13.77 11.05
C VAL A 14 2.86 -13.48 11.50
N GLU A 15 3.43 -12.35 11.04
CA GLU A 15 4.77 -11.91 11.41
C GLU A 15 4.76 -11.13 12.73
N LYS A 16 3.80 -10.21 12.87
CA LYS A 16 3.70 -9.32 14.04
C LYS A 16 2.29 -8.79 14.23
N HIS A 17 1.99 -8.36 15.45
CA HIS A 17 0.82 -7.54 15.74
C HIS A 17 1.13 -6.55 16.86
N HIS A 18 0.47 -5.41 16.86
CA HIS A 18 0.57 -4.40 17.92
C HIS A 18 -0.65 -3.46 17.92
N HIS A 19 -0.77 -2.68 18.99
CA HIS A 19 -1.68 -1.55 19.05
C HIS A 19 -1.19 -0.46 18.12
N GLU A 20 -2.15 0.21 17.46
CA GLU A 20 -1.95 1.42 16.69
C GLU A 20 -2.37 2.68 17.48
N VAL A 21 -2.31 3.84 16.83
CA VAL A 21 -2.48 5.16 17.47
C VAL A 21 -3.91 5.39 17.98
N ALA A 22 -4.92 5.00 17.19
CA ALA A 22 -6.32 5.22 17.59
C ALA A 22 -6.77 4.21 18.67
N PRO A 23 -7.72 4.57 19.54
CA PRO A 23 -8.29 3.65 20.55
C PRO A 23 -8.80 2.37 19.91
N SER A 24 -8.43 1.22 20.49
CA SER A 24 -8.81 -0.12 20.01
C SER A 24 -8.41 -0.40 18.54
N GLN A 25 -7.49 0.34 17.99
CA GLN A 25 -6.91 0.07 16.68
C GLN A 25 -5.73 -0.90 16.80
N HIS A 26 -5.69 -1.91 15.95
CA HIS A 26 -4.64 -2.91 15.91
C HIS A 26 -4.08 -3.04 14.51
N GLU A 27 -2.76 -3.18 14.40
CA GLU A 27 -2.09 -3.58 13.16
C GLU A 27 -1.67 -5.04 13.27
N LEU A 28 -1.79 -5.74 12.15
CA LEU A 28 -1.36 -7.11 12.01
C LEU A 28 -0.63 -7.25 10.68
N GLY A 29 0.60 -7.75 10.72
CA GLY A 29 1.43 -8.02 9.56
C GLY A 29 1.49 -9.52 9.28
N THR A 30 1.22 -9.91 8.03
CA THR A 30 1.37 -11.29 7.55
C THR A 30 2.72 -11.49 6.89
N LEU A 31 3.26 -12.71 6.91
CA LEU A 31 4.43 -13.06 6.14
C LEU A 31 4.15 -12.87 4.64
N PHE A 32 5.22 -12.53 3.89
CA PHE A 32 5.10 -12.35 2.44
C PHE A 32 4.74 -13.68 1.74
N ASN A 33 3.98 -13.58 0.67
CA ASN A 33 3.58 -14.72 -0.14
C ASN A 33 3.46 -14.31 -1.62
N THR A 34 3.10 -15.24 -2.50
CA THR A 34 2.75 -14.93 -3.88
C THR A 34 1.50 -14.05 -3.92
N ILE A 35 1.34 -13.31 -5.00
CA ILE A 35 0.27 -12.30 -5.12
C ILE A 35 -1.13 -12.89 -4.93
N VAL A 36 -1.39 -14.08 -5.47
CA VAL A 36 -2.69 -14.76 -5.35
C VAL A 36 -2.90 -15.26 -3.93
N ASN A 37 -1.94 -16.01 -3.38
CA ASN A 37 -2.01 -16.51 -2.01
C ASN A 37 -2.16 -15.38 -0.99
N GLN A 38 -1.53 -14.24 -1.24
CA GLN A 38 -1.69 -13.09 -0.34
C GLN A 38 -3.08 -12.46 -0.47
N GLY A 39 -3.70 -12.51 -1.64
CA GLY A 39 -5.10 -12.16 -1.83
C GLY A 39 -6.02 -13.04 -0.99
N ASP A 40 -5.80 -14.36 -1.05
CA ASP A 40 -6.53 -15.36 -0.24
C ASP A 40 -6.32 -15.11 1.26
N ASN A 41 -5.08 -14.90 1.69
CA ASN A 41 -4.73 -14.58 3.07
C ASN A 41 -5.46 -13.34 3.58
N MET A 42 -5.62 -12.30 2.76
CA MET A 42 -6.35 -11.10 3.14
C MET A 42 -7.85 -11.34 3.33
N GLN A 43 -8.45 -12.24 2.55
CA GLN A 43 -9.86 -12.62 2.76
C GLN A 43 -10.03 -13.43 4.06
N ILE A 44 -9.17 -14.42 4.27
CA ILE A 44 -9.14 -15.23 5.50
C ILE A 44 -8.92 -14.33 6.73
N TYR A 45 -7.98 -13.39 6.64
CA TYR A 45 -7.69 -12.42 7.70
C TYR A 45 -8.92 -11.63 8.11
N LYS A 46 -9.61 -11.01 7.15
CA LYS A 46 -10.83 -10.24 7.43
C LYS A 46 -11.91 -11.12 8.05
N TYR A 47 -12.13 -12.29 7.50
CA TYR A 47 -13.10 -13.26 8.03
C TYR A 47 -12.77 -13.67 9.48
N ALA A 48 -11.52 -14.09 9.73
CA ALA A 48 -11.10 -14.54 11.06
C ALA A 48 -11.26 -13.44 12.11
N VAL A 49 -10.86 -12.20 11.81
CA VAL A 49 -10.99 -11.06 12.73
C VAL A 49 -12.46 -10.78 13.07
N HIS A 50 -13.35 -10.78 12.07
CA HIS A 50 -14.78 -10.57 12.30
C HIS A 50 -15.40 -11.69 13.14
N GLN A 51 -15.10 -12.96 12.84
CA GLN A 51 -15.67 -14.10 13.56
C GLN A 51 -15.16 -14.18 15.00
N VAL A 52 -13.86 -13.98 15.21
CA VAL A 52 -13.29 -13.97 16.57
C VAL A 52 -13.85 -12.80 17.37
N ALA A 53 -13.93 -11.59 16.81
CA ALA A 53 -14.56 -10.46 17.52
C ALA A 53 -16.00 -10.81 17.95
N ASN A 54 -16.79 -11.37 17.02
CA ASN A 54 -18.17 -11.78 17.29
C ASN A 54 -18.28 -12.83 18.40
N SER A 55 -17.38 -13.82 18.45
CA SER A 55 -17.38 -14.86 19.50
C SER A 55 -17.12 -14.30 20.92
N PHE A 56 -16.54 -13.09 21.02
CA PHE A 56 -16.37 -12.35 22.27
C PHE A 56 -17.43 -11.28 22.50
N GLY A 57 -18.55 -11.29 21.76
CA GLY A 57 -19.60 -10.28 21.86
C GLY A 57 -19.15 -8.88 21.42
N LYS A 58 -18.13 -8.81 20.57
CA LYS A 58 -17.55 -7.56 20.05
C LYS A 58 -17.72 -7.47 18.56
N THR A 59 -17.49 -6.27 18.01
CA THR A 59 -17.44 -6.03 16.56
C THR A 59 -16.05 -5.57 16.16
N ALA A 60 -15.67 -5.86 14.93
CA ALA A 60 -14.47 -5.33 14.29
C ALA A 60 -14.84 -4.64 12.98
N THR A 61 -14.04 -3.68 12.55
CA THR A 61 -14.23 -3.00 11.28
C THR A 61 -12.89 -2.80 10.58
N PHE A 62 -12.90 -2.94 9.26
CA PHE A 62 -11.80 -2.59 8.36
C PHE A 62 -12.07 -1.26 7.62
N MET A 63 -13.00 -0.47 8.12
CA MET A 63 -13.34 0.83 7.55
C MET A 63 -12.12 1.76 7.55
N PRO A 64 -11.79 2.44 6.45
CA PRO A 64 -10.60 3.30 6.35
C PRO A 64 -10.56 4.44 7.36
N LYS A 65 -11.71 5.04 7.68
CA LYS A 65 -11.86 6.11 8.69
C LYS A 65 -13.08 5.83 9.57
N PRO A 66 -12.95 4.96 10.58
CA PRO A 66 -14.08 4.59 11.44
C PRO A 66 -14.47 5.70 12.43
N VAL A 67 -13.48 6.49 12.88
CA VAL A 67 -13.68 7.54 13.89
C VAL A 67 -13.31 8.89 13.30
N LYS A 68 -14.24 9.86 13.36
CA LYS A 68 -13.99 11.24 12.94
C LYS A 68 -13.02 11.90 13.92
N GLY A 69 -12.01 12.58 13.39
CA GLY A 69 -11.02 13.30 14.20
C GLY A 69 -9.90 12.42 14.78
N ASP A 70 -9.88 11.11 14.46
CA ASP A 70 -8.83 10.20 14.89
C ASP A 70 -8.10 9.57 13.69
N ASN A 71 -7.06 8.78 13.91
CA ASN A 71 -6.32 8.12 12.84
C ASN A 71 -7.18 7.09 12.11
N GLY A 72 -6.90 6.92 10.81
CA GLY A 72 -7.56 5.91 9.97
C GLY A 72 -6.77 4.61 9.88
N SER A 73 -7.39 3.60 9.26
CA SER A 73 -6.80 2.28 9.03
C SER A 73 -6.35 2.11 7.59
N GLY A 74 -5.07 1.87 7.38
CA GLY A 74 -4.47 1.54 6.08
C GLY A 74 -4.35 0.05 5.85
N MET A 75 -4.10 -0.32 4.61
CA MET A 75 -3.59 -1.63 4.22
C MET A 75 -2.27 -1.40 3.48
N HIS A 76 -1.17 -1.37 4.21
CA HIS A 76 0.14 -1.13 3.60
C HIS A 76 0.60 -2.38 2.86
N VAL A 77 0.94 -2.23 1.58
CA VAL A 77 1.28 -3.36 0.72
C VAL A 77 2.77 -3.35 0.43
N HIS A 78 3.48 -4.31 1.03
CA HIS A 78 4.88 -4.57 0.75
C HIS A 78 5.02 -5.39 -0.54
N GLN A 79 5.85 -4.94 -1.46
CA GLN A 79 6.00 -5.53 -2.78
C GLN A 79 7.47 -5.75 -3.13
N SER A 80 7.76 -6.89 -3.73
CA SER A 80 9.06 -7.22 -4.33
C SER A 80 8.87 -8.14 -5.53
N ILE A 81 9.81 -8.09 -6.48
CA ILE A 81 9.80 -8.98 -7.65
C ILE A 81 11.02 -9.90 -7.59
N TRP A 82 10.78 -11.16 -7.92
CA TRP A 82 11.78 -12.20 -7.95
C TRP A 82 11.82 -12.90 -9.31
N LYS A 83 13.00 -13.27 -9.77
CA LYS A 83 13.20 -14.09 -10.96
C LYS A 83 14.26 -15.15 -10.64
N ASN A 84 13.94 -16.42 -10.91
CA ASN A 84 14.85 -17.53 -10.65
C ASN A 84 15.43 -17.51 -9.21
N LYS A 85 14.56 -17.30 -8.22
CA LYS A 85 14.91 -17.20 -6.78
C LYS A 85 15.85 -16.04 -6.42
N LYS A 86 16.03 -15.05 -7.30
CA LYS A 86 16.85 -13.86 -7.06
C LYS A 86 15.95 -12.63 -6.90
N PRO A 87 16.15 -11.79 -5.86
CA PRO A 87 15.41 -10.55 -5.68
C PRO A 87 15.86 -9.54 -6.73
N LEU A 88 14.92 -8.96 -7.47
CA LEU A 88 15.22 -7.95 -8.49
C LEU A 88 15.30 -6.53 -7.94
N PHE A 89 14.85 -6.31 -6.71
CA PHE A 89 14.83 -4.98 -6.11
C PHE A 89 16.12 -4.59 -5.37
N ALA A 90 16.99 -5.56 -5.09
CA ALA A 90 18.29 -5.31 -4.48
C ALA A 90 19.29 -4.77 -5.52
N GLY A 91 20.06 -3.74 -5.16
CA GLY A 91 21.05 -3.11 -6.03
C GLY A 91 22.00 -2.20 -5.26
N ASP A 92 22.58 -1.24 -5.96
CA ASP A 92 23.61 -0.31 -5.49
C ASP A 92 23.14 1.17 -5.48
N LYS A 93 21.90 1.43 -5.88
CA LYS A 93 21.33 2.77 -5.90
C LYS A 93 20.79 3.18 -4.51
N TYR A 94 20.00 4.25 -4.48
CA TYR A 94 19.38 4.80 -3.27
C TYR A 94 18.81 3.69 -2.37
N ALA A 95 19.15 3.72 -1.09
CA ALA A 95 18.75 2.74 -0.07
C ALA A 95 19.11 1.27 -0.39
N GLY A 96 20.08 1.02 -1.29
CA GLY A 96 20.47 -0.31 -1.75
C GLY A 96 19.45 -0.95 -2.68
N LEU A 97 18.71 -0.14 -3.44
CA LEU A 97 17.78 -0.57 -4.48
C LEU A 97 18.46 -0.71 -5.83
N SER A 98 17.84 -1.47 -6.71
CA SER A 98 18.17 -1.57 -8.12
C SER A 98 17.42 -0.52 -8.96
N ASP A 99 17.89 -0.27 -10.18
CA ASP A 99 17.12 0.52 -11.16
C ASP A 99 15.74 -0.08 -11.41
N THR A 100 15.62 -1.42 -11.41
CA THR A 100 14.32 -2.11 -11.54
C THR A 100 13.35 -1.69 -10.46
N CYS A 101 13.80 -1.60 -9.20
CA CYS A 101 12.95 -1.14 -8.10
C CYS A 101 12.58 0.33 -8.25
N LEU A 102 13.53 1.19 -8.64
CA LEU A 102 13.27 2.61 -8.85
C LEU A 102 12.25 2.82 -9.96
N TYR A 103 12.39 2.13 -11.09
CA TYR A 103 11.39 2.18 -12.17
C TYR A 103 10.02 1.65 -11.74
N TYR A 104 10.00 0.59 -10.92
CA TYR A 104 8.75 0.08 -10.33
C TYR A 104 8.05 1.16 -9.49
N ILE A 105 8.79 1.83 -8.63
CA ILE A 105 8.29 2.97 -7.83
C ILE A 105 7.81 4.09 -8.75
N GLY A 106 8.54 4.39 -9.81
CA GLY A 106 8.16 5.38 -10.83
C GLY A 106 6.79 5.07 -11.44
N GLY A 107 6.54 3.80 -11.78
CA GLY A 107 5.24 3.34 -12.28
C GLY A 107 4.12 3.50 -11.24
N ILE A 108 4.36 3.11 -9.99
CA ILE A 108 3.38 3.29 -8.89
C ILE A 108 3.03 4.77 -8.70
N ILE A 109 4.02 5.67 -8.68
CA ILE A 109 3.81 7.11 -8.50
C ILE A 109 3.06 7.71 -9.68
N LYS A 110 3.47 7.36 -10.92
CA LYS A 110 2.83 7.84 -12.15
C LYS A 110 1.34 7.50 -12.19
N HIS A 111 1.00 6.25 -11.89
CA HIS A 111 -0.37 5.74 -11.99
C HIS A 111 -1.16 5.83 -10.68
N ALA A 112 -0.59 6.41 -9.61
CA ALA A 112 -1.19 6.39 -8.27
C ALA A 112 -2.64 6.88 -8.22
N ARG A 113 -2.97 7.92 -8.97
CA ARG A 113 -4.33 8.49 -9.00
C ARG A 113 -5.33 7.52 -9.64
N ALA A 114 -4.96 6.84 -10.73
CA ALA A 114 -5.77 5.78 -11.33
C ALA A 114 -5.86 4.55 -10.40
N LEU A 115 -4.76 4.19 -9.75
CA LEU A 115 -4.73 3.11 -8.76
C LEU A 115 -5.69 3.35 -7.60
N ASN A 116 -5.96 4.61 -7.21
CA ASN A 116 -6.88 4.92 -6.12
C ASN A 116 -8.29 4.35 -6.34
N ALA A 117 -8.74 4.15 -7.57
CA ALA A 117 -10.02 3.50 -7.86
C ALA A 117 -10.08 2.04 -7.34
N PHE A 118 -8.94 1.35 -7.25
CA PHE A 118 -8.82 -0.02 -6.74
C PHE A 118 -8.34 -0.06 -5.31
N THR A 119 -7.38 0.78 -4.95
CA THR A 119 -6.71 0.77 -3.65
C THR A 119 -7.51 1.49 -2.56
N ASN A 120 -8.43 2.39 -2.95
CA ASN A 120 -9.23 3.26 -2.08
C ASN A 120 -10.66 3.33 -2.63
N ALA A 121 -11.33 2.17 -2.65
CA ALA A 121 -12.54 1.92 -3.43
C ALA A 121 -13.84 2.44 -2.77
N SER A 122 -13.76 3.18 -1.67
CA SER A 122 -14.94 3.71 -0.98
C SER A 122 -14.86 5.22 -0.78
N THR A 123 -16.00 5.87 -0.61
CA THR A 123 -16.04 7.29 -0.24
C THR A 123 -15.40 7.55 1.13
N ASN A 124 -15.42 6.56 2.01
CA ASN A 124 -14.78 6.64 3.33
C ASN A 124 -13.25 6.63 3.23
N SER A 125 -12.67 6.00 2.19
CA SER A 125 -11.22 5.99 1.92
C SER A 125 -10.65 7.41 1.88
N TYR A 126 -11.37 8.35 1.28
CA TYR A 126 -10.94 9.74 1.13
C TYR A 126 -11.15 10.60 2.37
N LYS A 127 -11.85 10.07 3.38
CA LYS A 127 -11.86 10.63 4.74
C LYS A 127 -10.61 10.24 5.54
N ARG A 128 -9.94 9.14 5.15
CA ARG A 128 -8.62 8.76 5.66
C ARG A 128 -7.50 9.52 4.96
N LEU A 129 -7.57 9.66 3.63
CA LEU A 129 -6.51 10.28 2.80
C LEU A 129 -6.54 11.81 2.91
N ILE A 130 -6.40 12.32 4.13
CA ILE A 130 -6.30 13.75 4.43
C ILE A 130 -5.01 14.04 5.19
N PRO A 131 -4.37 15.22 4.97
CA PRO A 131 -3.17 15.61 5.70
C PRO A 131 -3.38 15.65 7.21
N GLY A 132 -2.35 15.34 8.00
CA GLY A 132 -2.34 15.51 9.47
C GLY A 132 -2.77 14.28 10.28
N PHE A 133 -3.16 13.16 9.66
CA PHE A 133 -3.56 11.92 10.34
C PHE A 133 -2.73 10.71 9.90
N GLU A 134 -1.43 10.88 9.74
CA GLU A 134 -0.47 9.87 9.30
C GLU A 134 -0.80 9.19 7.95
N ALA A 135 -1.76 9.72 7.20
CA ALA A 135 -2.11 9.23 5.89
C ALA A 135 -1.12 9.75 4.83
N PRO A 136 -0.54 8.87 3.98
CA PRO A 136 0.46 9.24 2.99
C PRO A 136 -0.20 9.82 1.73
N VAL A 137 -0.57 11.10 1.78
CA VAL A 137 -1.25 11.77 0.66
C VAL A 137 -0.30 12.26 -0.43
N LEU A 138 0.97 12.50 -0.10
CA LEU A 138 1.98 13.01 -1.04
C LEU A 138 2.66 11.87 -1.79
N LEU A 139 2.64 11.94 -3.12
CA LEU A 139 3.23 10.95 -4.01
C LEU A 139 4.76 11.14 -4.09
N ALA A 140 5.44 10.55 -3.14
CA ALA A 140 6.88 10.59 -3.01
C ALA A 140 7.40 9.22 -2.52
N TYR A 141 8.70 8.98 -2.66
CA TYR A 141 9.34 7.81 -2.07
C TYR A 141 10.49 8.20 -1.15
N SER A 142 10.70 7.40 -0.08
CA SER A 142 11.76 7.61 0.89
C SER A 142 12.08 6.34 1.68
N SER A 143 13.34 6.19 2.09
CA SER A 143 13.77 5.14 3.02
C SER A 143 13.68 5.56 4.49
N ARG A 144 13.52 6.85 4.77
CA ARG A 144 13.58 7.41 6.13
C ARG A 144 12.27 8.01 6.61
N ASN A 145 11.33 8.23 5.70
CA ASN A 145 10.14 9.02 5.96
C ASN A 145 8.87 8.18 5.86
N ARG A 146 8.13 8.06 6.97
CA ARG A 146 6.84 7.34 7.01
C ARG A 146 5.70 8.11 6.37
N SER A 147 5.88 9.41 6.11
CA SER A 147 4.87 10.23 5.42
C SER A 147 4.87 10.05 3.90
N ALA A 148 5.90 9.40 3.33
CA ALA A 148 5.95 9.09 1.90
C ALA A 148 4.96 7.99 1.52
N SER A 149 4.29 8.13 0.36
CA SER A 149 3.36 7.13 -0.16
C SER A 149 4.04 5.82 -0.56
N CYS A 150 5.31 5.89 -0.97
CA CYS A 150 6.17 4.74 -1.24
C CYS A 150 7.35 4.75 -0.25
N ARG A 151 7.26 3.92 0.78
CA ARG A 151 8.34 3.79 1.78
C ARG A 151 9.24 2.60 1.43
N ILE A 152 10.54 2.76 1.66
CA ILE A 152 11.52 1.69 1.51
C ILE A 152 11.93 1.26 2.93
N PRO A 153 11.44 0.12 3.45
CA PRO A 153 11.81 -0.35 4.78
C PRO A 153 13.30 -0.63 4.89
N PHE A 154 13.90 -0.25 6.02
CA PHE A 154 15.29 -0.56 6.28
C PHE A 154 15.52 -2.07 6.39
N THR A 155 16.52 -2.56 5.70
CA THR A 155 17.00 -3.94 5.81
C THR A 155 18.44 -4.03 5.34
N THR A 156 19.23 -4.85 6.01
CA THR A 156 20.59 -5.22 5.61
C THR A 156 20.60 -6.37 4.61
N SER A 157 19.54 -7.17 4.59
CA SER A 157 19.41 -8.31 3.68
C SER A 157 19.00 -7.86 2.28
N LYS A 158 19.72 -8.36 1.26
CA LYS A 158 19.32 -8.19 -0.14
C LYS A 158 17.94 -8.79 -0.41
N ASN A 159 17.62 -9.91 0.21
CA ASN A 159 16.33 -10.60 0.05
C ASN A 159 15.16 -9.82 0.66
N GLY A 160 15.43 -8.93 1.62
CA GLY A 160 14.42 -8.09 2.24
C GLY A 160 14.10 -6.79 1.51
N LYS A 161 14.82 -6.48 0.40
CA LYS A 161 14.58 -5.23 -0.35
C LYS A 161 13.20 -5.25 -1.00
N ARG A 162 12.39 -4.23 -0.66
CA ARG A 162 11.01 -4.11 -1.06
C ARG A 162 10.54 -2.66 -1.03
N VAL A 163 9.46 -2.36 -1.68
CA VAL A 163 8.72 -1.10 -1.52
C VAL A 163 7.44 -1.36 -0.73
N GLU A 164 7.10 -0.47 0.17
CA GLU A 164 5.84 -0.42 0.90
C GLU A 164 4.98 0.69 0.31
N VAL A 165 3.89 0.32 -0.34
CA VAL A 165 2.89 1.28 -0.83
C VAL A 165 1.87 1.49 0.29
N ARG A 166 1.71 2.74 0.74
CA ARG A 166 1.04 3.07 2.01
C ARG A 166 -0.34 3.70 1.85
N PHE A 167 -0.71 4.18 0.67
CA PHE A 167 -2.03 4.79 0.46
C PHE A 167 -3.19 3.78 0.37
N PRO A 168 -3.03 2.49 0.02
CA PRO A 168 -4.13 1.55 0.01
C PRO A 168 -4.81 1.40 1.37
N ASP A 169 -6.09 1.03 1.35
CA ASP A 169 -6.86 0.64 2.52
C ASP A 169 -7.66 -0.65 2.27
N SER A 170 -8.27 -1.15 3.32
CA SER A 170 -8.93 -2.47 3.29
C SER A 170 -10.31 -2.48 2.61
N SER A 171 -10.79 -1.35 2.07
CA SER A 171 -12.07 -1.30 1.34
C SER A 171 -11.97 -1.90 -0.07
N GLY A 172 -10.75 -1.91 -0.64
CA GLY A 172 -10.48 -2.49 -1.95
C GLY A 172 -10.54 -4.03 -1.96
N ASN A 173 -10.90 -4.59 -3.11
CA ASN A 173 -10.74 -6.02 -3.36
C ASN A 173 -9.23 -6.34 -3.46
N PRO A 174 -8.66 -7.24 -2.63
CA PRO A 174 -7.22 -7.48 -2.59
C PRO A 174 -6.67 -7.99 -3.92
N TYR A 175 -7.39 -8.83 -4.65
CA TYR A 175 -6.95 -9.36 -5.94
C TYR A 175 -6.82 -8.25 -6.97
N LEU A 176 -7.83 -7.39 -7.10
CA LEU A 176 -7.80 -6.25 -8.02
C LEU A 176 -6.76 -5.21 -7.60
N THR A 177 -6.68 -4.90 -6.31
CA THR A 177 -5.72 -3.96 -5.74
C THR A 177 -4.28 -4.39 -6.02
N PHE A 178 -3.95 -5.64 -5.73
CA PHE A 178 -2.60 -6.16 -5.90
C PHE A 178 -2.23 -6.29 -7.38
N ALA A 179 -3.16 -6.77 -8.22
CA ALA A 179 -2.95 -6.86 -9.67
C ALA A 179 -2.73 -5.48 -10.29
N ALA A 180 -3.56 -4.48 -9.95
CA ALA A 180 -3.43 -3.13 -10.48
C ALA A 180 -2.09 -2.48 -10.09
N MET A 181 -1.65 -2.63 -8.82
CA MET A 181 -0.34 -2.13 -8.40
C MET A 181 0.81 -2.84 -9.12
N LEU A 182 0.74 -4.16 -9.30
CA LEU A 182 1.74 -4.89 -10.06
C LEU A 182 1.82 -4.39 -11.50
N MET A 183 0.68 -4.19 -12.17
CA MET A 183 0.63 -3.67 -13.54
C MET A 183 1.25 -2.28 -13.65
N ALA A 184 0.97 -1.40 -12.69
CA ALA A 184 1.59 -0.06 -12.63
C ALA A 184 3.12 -0.14 -12.48
N GLY A 185 3.59 -0.99 -11.59
CA GLY A 185 5.02 -1.21 -11.39
C GLY A 185 5.71 -1.83 -12.61
N LEU A 186 5.06 -2.78 -13.29
CA LEU A 186 5.57 -3.39 -14.54
C LEU A 186 5.62 -2.38 -15.68
N ASP A 187 4.63 -1.49 -15.80
CA ASP A 187 4.66 -0.37 -16.75
C ASP A 187 5.87 0.54 -16.46
N GLY A 188 6.12 0.81 -15.18
CA GLY A 188 7.30 1.57 -14.75
C GLY A 188 8.61 0.93 -15.16
N ILE A 189 8.77 -0.38 -14.98
CA ILE A 189 9.96 -1.12 -15.39
C ILE A 189 10.10 -1.12 -16.92
N LYS A 190 9.03 -1.44 -17.65
CA LYS A 190 9.02 -1.53 -19.11
C LYS A 190 9.41 -0.21 -19.78
N ASN A 191 8.89 0.89 -19.26
CA ASN A 191 9.08 2.22 -19.81
C ASN A 191 10.20 3.00 -19.11
N LYS A 192 10.93 2.39 -18.16
CA LYS A 192 12.03 3.01 -17.39
C LYS A 192 11.60 4.33 -16.75
N ILE A 193 10.44 4.35 -16.11
CA ILE A 193 9.86 5.55 -15.52
C ILE A 193 10.68 5.96 -14.30
N ASP A 194 11.34 7.11 -14.38
CA ASP A 194 12.10 7.65 -13.25
C ASP A 194 11.15 8.18 -12.16
N PRO A 195 11.26 7.72 -10.91
CA PRO A 195 10.46 8.23 -9.79
C PRO A 195 10.85 9.64 -9.35
N GLY A 196 11.88 10.23 -9.93
CA GLY A 196 12.46 11.50 -9.51
C GLY A 196 13.37 11.37 -8.28
N LYS A 197 13.58 12.47 -7.57
CA LYS A 197 14.42 12.48 -6.35
C LYS A 197 13.67 11.90 -5.15
N SER A 198 14.38 11.12 -4.31
CA SER A 198 13.85 10.68 -3.02
C SER A 198 13.57 11.87 -2.10
N PHE A 199 12.59 11.72 -1.22
CA PHE A 199 12.16 12.77 -0.32
C PHE A 199 12.46 12.38 1.14
N ASP A 200 13.68 12.68 1.60
CA ASP A 200 14.15 12.28 2.93
C ASP A 200 13.80 13.30 4.04
N LYS A 201 13.22 14.43 3.68
CA LYS A 201 12.68 15.41 4.64
C LYS A 201 11.29 14.99 5.10
N ASP A 202 10.95 15.30 6.35
CA ASP A 202 9.59 15.07 6.83
C ASP A 202 8.59 15.85 5.97
N LEU A 203 7.70 15.12 5.29
CA LEU A 203 6.70 15.70 4.40
C LEU A 203 5.62 16.48 5.18
N TYR A 204 5.42 16.15 6.46
CA TYR A 204 4.50 16.92 7.32
C TYR A 204 5.09 18.25 7.78
N ALA A 205 6.41 18.40 7.76
CA ALA A 205 7.11 19.64 8.09
C ALA A 205 7.29 20.60 6.90
N LEU A 206 6.77 20.24 5.71
CA LEU A 206 6.87 21.07 4.53
C LEU A 206 5.96 22.32 4.64
N SER A 207 6.47 23.46 4.15
CA SER A 207 5.65 24.64 3.94
C SER A 207 4.57 24.39 2.87
N GLU A 208 3.46 25.12 2.93
CA GLU A 208 2.37 25.02 1.93
C GLU A 208 2.86 25.19 0.48
N LYS A 209 3.85 26.07 0.25
CA LYS A 209 4.47 26.28 -1.07
C LYS A 209 5.22 25.04 -1.56
N GLN A 210 5.80 24.27 -0.65
CA GLN A 210 6.53 23.03 -0.98
C GLN A 210 5.56 21.87 -1.21
N VAL A 211 4.53 21.75 -0.36
CA VAL A 211 3.48 20.74 -0.51
C VAL A 211 2.79 20.85 -1.86
N LYS A 212 2.45 22.06 -2.32
CA LYS A 212 1.82 22.32 -3.63
C LYS A 212 2.65 21.85 -4.84
N LYS A 213 3.94 21.60 -4.66
CA LYS A 213 4.84 21.11 -5.73
C LYS A 213 4.93 19.57 -5.78
N VAL A 214 4.46 18.87 -4.77
CA VAL A 214 4.48 17.40 -4.72
C VAL A 214 3.13 16.88 -5.20
N PRO A 215 3.08 15.97 -6.17
CA PRO A 215 1.82 15.34 -6.59
C PRO A 215 1.12 14.65 -5.41
N THR A 216 -0.21 14.60 -5.45
CA THR A 216 -1.02 13.97 -4.40
C THR A 216 -1.88 12.85 -4.95
N VAL A 217 -2.25 11.91 -4.06
CA VAL A 217 -3.34 10.97 -4.32
C VAL A 217 -4.64 11.73 -4.57
N CYS A 218 -5.68 11.04 -5.05
CA CYS A 218 -6.99 11.65 -5.25
C CYS A 218 -7.61 12.09 -3.91
N GLY A 219 -8.38 13.16 -3.94
CA GLY A 219 -9.14 13.68 -2.80
C GLY A 219 -10.57 13.13 -2.71
N SER A 220 -11.04 12.40 -3.71
CA SER A 220 -12.38 11.80 -3.75
C SER A 220 -12.41 10.57 -4.65
N LEU A 221 -13.43 9.71 -4.42
CA LEU A 221 -13.68 8.55 -5.29
C LEU A 221 -13.98 8.98 -6.73
N ARG A 222 -14.69 10.10 -6.92
CA ARG A 222 -14.96 10.66 -8.25
C ARG A 222 -13.67 10.99 -8.99
N GLU A 223 -12.74 11.69 -8.35
CA GLU A 223 -11.42 11.98 -8.94
C GLU A 223 -10.65 10.70 -9.31
N ALA A 224 -10.74 9.67 -8.47
CA ALA A 224 -10.07 8.39 -8.75
C ALA A 224 -10.66 7.70 -9.98
N MET A 225 -11.99 7.70 -10.13
CA MET A 225 -12.66 7.15 -11.30
C MET A 225 -12.31 7.94 -12.57
N GLU A 226 -12.33 9.27 -12.52
CA GLU A 226 -11.94 10.13 -13.63
C GLU A 226 -10.45 9.97 -14.00
N ALA A 227 -9.58 9.74 -13.00
CA ALA A 227 -8.18 9.45 -13.24
C ALA A 227 -7.98 8.09 -13.91
N LEU A 228 -8.74 7.07 -13.49
CA LEU A 228 -8.71 5.75 -14.11
C LEU A 228 -9.19 5.80 -15.57
N ASP A 229 -10.24 6.55 -15.88
CA ASP A 229 -10.71 6.70 -17.26
C ASP A 229 -9.66 7.31 -18.19
N LYS A 230 -8.85 8.23 -17.65
CA LYS A 230 -7.77 8.89 -18.41
C LYS A 230 -6.48 8.07 -18.50
N ASP A 231 -6.23 7.22 -17.50
CA ASP A 231 -4.97 6.48 -17.34
C ASP A 231 -5.24 5.02 -16.99
N ARG A 232 -5.77 4.24 -17.93
CA ARG A 232 -6.05 2.80 -17.77
C ARG A 232 -5.25 1.89 -18.69
N SER A 233 -4.49 2.44 -19.63
CA SER A 233 -3.78 1.65 -20.64
C SER A 233 -2.75 0.68 -20.02
N PHE A 234 -2.15 1.01 -18.89
CA PHE A 234 -1.22 0.13 -18.20
C PHE A 234 -1.90 -1.14 -17.66
N LEU A 235 -3.19 -1.08 -17.31
CA LEU A 235 -3.96 -2.20 -16.76
C LEU A 235 -4.31 -3.25 -17.83
N THR A 236 -4.58 -2.81 -19.07
CA THR A 236 -5.01 -3.67 -20.15
C THR A 236 -3.86 -4.39 -20.86
N GLN A 237 -2.60 -4.08 -20.52
CA GLN A 237 -1.45 -4.78 -21.07
C GLN A 237 -1.51 -6.27 -20.74
N GLY A 238 -1.30 -7.11 -21.75
CA GLY A 238 -1.32 -8.57 -21.59
C GLY A 238 -2.71 -9.13 -21.26
N ASN A 239 -3.79 -8.38 -21.50
CA ASN A 239 -5.18 -8.76 -21.20
C ASN A 239 -5.41 -9.12 -19.71
N VAL A 240 -4.70 -8.45 -18.79
CA VAL A 240 -4.87 -8.69 -17.35
C VAL A 240 -6.17 -8.08 -16.83
N PHE A 241 -6.47 -6.85 -17.26
CA PHE A 241 -7.78 -6.20 -17.06
C PHE A 241 -8.47 -6.04 -18.40
N THR A 242 -9.79 -6.10 -18.41
CA THR A 242 -10.66 -5.96 -19.61
C THR A 242 -11.44 -4.65 -19.55
#